data_6f57788f31c40a296fc7e619f05cfcb2
#
_entry.id   6f57788f31c40a296fc7e619f05cfcb2
#
_cell.length_a   1.000
_cell.length_b   1.000
_cell.length_c   1.000
_cell.angle_alpha   90.00
_cell.angle_beta   90.00
_cell.angle_gamma   90.00
#
_symmetry.space_group_name_H-M   'P 1'
#
loop_
_entity.id
_entity.type
_entity.pdbx_description
1 polymer ?
#
loop_
_entity_poly.entity_id
_entity_poly.type
_entity_poly.pdbx_seq_one_letter_code
_entity_poly.pdbx_strand_id
1 'polypeptide(L)'
;GAYGLDLGSFSPFLYAFREREQILDLFEDVCGARLTYSYLTVGGAHDDLPAGWLDRCKRFLDYFKPRIAEYHALLTTNHIFVKRTANVGVMSKEMAIAYGCTGPVLRASLDRRNGDPAWDLRKTEPYSGYEGYDFEVPIPPFDNSPPGVVIGDSWHRFYVRMMEVVQSIRICEQAMAKYAKLQTEWEAVQKELGEEATKNPKGAEAAKLNELARTKYS
;
A
#
# COMPACT_ATOMS: atom_id res chain seq x y z
N GLY A 1 15.18 0.29 3.50
CA GLY A 1 16.48 -0.18 2.98
C GLY A 1 17.40 0.97 2.61
N ALA A 2 17.04 1.83 1.66
CA ALA A 2 17.88 2.94 1.19
C ALA A 2 18.31 3.90 2.31
N TYR A 3 17.42 4.26 3.22
CA TYR A 3 17.80 5.09 4.38
C TYR A 3 18.94 4.49 5.21
N GLY A 4 18.91 3.16 5.45
CA GLY A 4 20.00 2.49 6.15
C GLY A 4 21.30 2.54 5.37
N LEU A 5 21.24 2.27 4.07
CA LEU A 5 22.41 2.25 3.19
C LEU A 5 23.08 3.63 3.12
N ASP A 6 22.31 4.69 2.90
CA ASP A 6 22.80 6.08 2.81
C ASP A 6 23.46 6.55 4.12
N LEU A 7 23.06 5.97 5.24
CA LEU A 7 23.61 6.26 6.57
C LEU A 7 24.69 5.27 7.01
N GLY A 8 25.17 4.40 6.11
CA GLY A 8 26.28 3.48 6.36
C GLY A 8 25.90 2.13 6.98
N SER A 9 24.60 1.78 6.99
CA SER A 9 24.12 0.48 7.47
C SER A 9 23.62 -0.38 6.31
N PHE A 10 24.40 -1.39 5.92
CA PHE A 10 24.08 -2.24 4.76
C PHE A 10 23.03 -3.31 5.05
N SER A 11 23.00 -3.85 6.26
CA SER A 11 22.09 -4.95 6.63
C SER A 11 20.60 -4.64 6.42
N PRO A 12 20.05 -3.45 6.81
CA PRO A 12 18.65 -3.13 6.56
C PRO A 12 18.28 -3.10 5.07
N PHE A 13 19.24 -2.75 4.20
CA PHE A 13 19.05 -2.80 2.76
C PHE A 13 18.86 -4.23 2.27
N LEU A 14 19.73 -5.15 2.68
CA LEU A 14 19.62 -6.56 2.30
C LEU A 14 18.32 -7.20 2.81
N TYR A 15 17.93 -6.89 4.05
CA TYR A 15 16.68 -7.42 4.60
C TYR A 15 15.45 -6.87 3.86
N ALA A 16 15.41 -5.58 3.58
CA ALA A 16 14.33 -4.99 2.81
C ALA A 16 14.21 -5.58 1.38
N PHE A 17 15.34 -5.86 0.74
CA PHE A 17 15.34 -6.49 -0.58
C PHE A 17 14.96 -7.97 -0.54
N ARG A 18 15.26 -8.69 0.52
CA ARG A 18 14.78 -10.06 0.73
C ARG A 18 13.25 -10.14 0.72
N GLU A 19 12.57 -9.23 1.41
CA GLU A 19 11.10 -9.15 1.39
C GLU A 19 10.57 -8.59 0.06
N ARG A 20 11.28 -7.61 -0.52
CA ARG A 20 10.92 -7.05 -1.81
C ARG A 20 10.91 -8.11 -2.92
N GLU A 21 11.83 -9.06 -2.92
CA GLU A 21 11.85 -10.17 -3.89
C GLU A 21 10.53 -10.95 -3.90
N GLN A 22 9.97 -11.26 -2.73
CA GLN A 22 8.70 -11.96 -2.63
C GLN A 22 7.52 -11.14 -3.21
N ILE A 23 7.57 -9.81 -3.08
CA ILE A 23 6.58 -8.92 -3.72
C ILE A 23 6.74 -8.96 -5.25
N LEU A 24 7.99 -8.94 -5.72
CA LEU A 24 8.27 -9.00 -7.17
C LEU A 24 7.82 -10.34 -7.79
N ASP A 25 7.98 -11.45 -7.06
CA ASP A 25 7.47 -12.75 -7.47
C ASP A 25 5.94 -12.73 -7.62
N LEU A 26 5.22 -12.09 -6.68
CA LEU A 26 3.78 -11.91 -6.78
C LEU A 26 3.36 -11.06 -7.99
N PHE A 27 4.14 -10.03 -8.35
CA PHE A 27 3.87 -9.22 -9.53
C PHE A 27 4.20 -9.98 -10.83
N GLU A 28 5.31 -10.71 -10.85
CA GLU A 28 5.68 -11.55 -12.00
C GLU A 28 4.61 -12.59 -12.33
N ASP A 29 4.02 -13.19 -11.31
CA ASP A 29 2.91 -14.15 -11.46
C ASP A 29 1.67 -13.54 -12.14
N VAL A 30 1.40 -12.26 -11.88
CA VAL A 30 0.19 -11.57 -12.36
C VAL A 30 0.39 -10.92 -13.72
N CYS A 31 1.54 -10.29 -13.95
CA CYS A 31 1.78 -9.50 -15.16
C CYS A 31 3.04 -9.90 -15.95
N GLY A 32 3.75 -10.96 -15.53
CA GLY A 32 4.96 -11.44 -16.21
C GLY A 32 6.18 -10.52 -16.06
N ALA A 33 6.08 -9.45 -15.25
CA ALA A 33 7.16 -8.47 -15.10
C ALA A 33 7.44 -8.16 -13.63
N ARG A 34 8.73 -8.03 -13.29
CA ARG A 34 9.20 -7.66 -11.94
C ARG A 34 9.29 -6.15 -11.76
N LEU A 35 9.40 -5.38 -12.82
CA LEU A 35 9.42 -3.93 -12.91
C LEU A 35 8.64 -3.49 -14.15
N THR A 36 8.25 -2.22 -14.20
CA THR A 36 7.55 -1.63 -15.36
C THR A 36 6.27 -2.41 -15.72
N TYR A 37 5.45 -2.69 -14.73
CA TYR A 37 4.20 -3.44 -14.88
C TYR A 37 3.25 -2.76 -15.86
N SER A 38 2.52 -3.54 -16.67
CA SER A 38 1.43 -3.10 -17.52
C SER A 38 0.20 -3.96 -17.25
N TYR A 39 -0.29 -3.94 -16.01
CA TYR A 39 -1.41 -4.75 -15.56
C TYR A 39 -2.73 -3.98 -15.52
N LEU A 40 -2.67 -2.72 -15.08
CA LEU A 40 -3.82 -1.83 -15.06
C LEU A 40 -4.00 -1.19 -16.44
N THR A 41 -5.16 -1.37 -17.04
CA THR A 41 -5.51 -0.88 -18.37
C THR A 41 -6.80 -0.06 -18.33
N VAL A 42 -7.14 0.61 -19.42
CA VAL A 42 -8.43 1.31 -19.54
C VAL A 42 -9.55 0.26 -19.47
N GLY A 43 -10.39 0.39 -18.45
CA GLY A 43 -11.49 -0.53 -18.20
C GLY A 43 -11.21 -1.58 -17.11
N GLY A 44 -10.03 -1.60 -16.49
CA GLY A 44 -9.73 -2.48 -15.36
C GLY A 44 -8.37 -3.15 -15.43
N ALA A 45 -8.26 -4.37 -14.91
CA ALA A 45 -7.07 -5.19 -14.98
C ALA A 45 -7.01 -5.98 -16.30
N HIS A 46 -5.78 -6.23 -16.79
CA HIS A 46 -5.58 -6.95 -18.05
C HIS A 46 -6.05 -8.42 -17.97
N ASP A 47 -5.70 -9.08 -16.87
CA ASP A 47 -6.04 -10.47 -16.62
C ASP A 47 -6.55 -10.66 -15.18
N ASP A 48 -7.16 -11.78 -14.91
CA ASP A 48 -7.56 -12.17 -13.55
C ASP A 48 -6.37 -12.74 -12.77
N LEU A 49 -6.52 -12.85 -11.44
CA LEU A 49 -5.48 -13.39 -10.59
C LEU A 49 -5.25 -14.87 -10.86
N PRO A 50 -4.00 -15.34 -10.99
CA PRO A 50 -3.70 -16.75 -11.16
C PRO A 50 -4.18 -17.61 -9.98
N ALA A 51 -4.52 -18.88 -10.25
CA ALA A 51 -4.93 -19.82 -9.23
C ALA A 51 -3.90 -19.88 -8.07
N GLY A 52 -4.38 -19.77 -6.83
CA GLY A 52 -3.55 -19.80 -5.62
C GLY A 52 -2.73 -18.51 -5.35
N TRP A 53 -2.91 -17.46 -6.14
CA TRP A 53 -2.21 -16.20 -5.93
C TRP A 53 -2.60 -15.54 -4.58
N LEU A 54 -3.88 -15.52 -4.23
CA LEU A 54 -4.34 -14.98 -2.95
C LEU A 54 -3.70 -15.70 -1.76
N ASP A 55 -3.56 -17.02 -1.82
CA ASP A 55 -2.91 -17.79 -0.75
C ASP A 55 -1.41 -17.46 -0.64
N ARG A 56 -0.74 -17.24 -1.76
CA ARG A 56 0.66 -16.79 -1.78
C ARG A 56 0.80 -15.39 -1.20
N CYS A 57 -0.07 -14.48 -1.59
CA CYS A 57 -0.10 -13.12 -1.06
C CYS A 57 -0.36 -13.13 0.46
N LYS A 58 -1.32 -13.91 0.93
CA LYS A 58 -1.60 -14.07 2.36
C LYS A 58 -0.39 -14.60 3.12
N ARG A 59 0.24 -15.67 2.63
CA ARG A 59 1.47 -16.22 3.26
C ARG A 59 2.59 -15.17 3.33
N PHE A 60 2.74 -14.37 2.27
CA PHE A 60 3.70 -13.26 2.28
C PHE A 60 3.35 -12.23 3.36
N LEU A 61 2.11 -11.78 3.47
CA LEU A 61 1.69 -10.81 4.49
C LEU A 61 1.90 -11.34 5.91
N ASP A 62 1.55 -12.60 6.16
CA ASP A 62 1.75 -13.25 7.46
C ASP A 62 3.25 -13.39 7.82
N TYR A 63 4.08 -13.67 6.84
CA TYR A 63 5.53 -13.66 6.98
C TYR A 63 6.08 -12.24 7.22
N PHE A 64 5.56 -11.24 6.53
CA PHE A 64 6.10 -9.89 6.52
C PHE A 64 5.77 -9.09 7.79
N LYS A 65 4.60 -9.28 8.38
CA LYS A 65 4.15 -8.56 9.59
C LYS A 65 5.20 -8.55 10.72
N PRO A 66 5.76 -9.68 11.14
CA PRO A 66 6.77 -9.67 12.19
C PRO A 66 8.10 -9.02 11.76
N ARG A 67 8.40 -8.93 10.46
CA ARG A 67 9.61 -8.28 9.94
C ARG A 67 9.62 -6.77 10.14
N ILE A 68 8.45 -6.14 10.26
CA ILE A 68 8.34 -4.72 10.58
C ILE A 68 9.01 -4.42 11.93
N ALA A 69 8.84 -5.28 12.92
CA ALA A 69 9.50 -5.14 14.21
C ALA A 69 11.04 -5.24 14.09
N GLU A 70 11.56 -6.09 13.20
CA GLU A 70 13.00 -6.18 12.92
C GLU A 70 13.52 -4.85 12.33
N TYR A 71 12.80 -4.24 11.39
CA TYR A 71 13.19 -2.94 10.83
C TYR A 71 13.15 -1.82 11.88
N HIS A 72 12.17 -1.83 12.77
CA HIS A 72 12.14 -0.88 13.88
C HIS A 72 13.35 -1.05 14.80
N ALA A 73 13.70 -2.27 15.14
CA ALA A 73 14.88 -2.56 15.98
C ALA A 73 16.19 -2.17 15.29
N LEU A 74 16.29 -2.37 13.97
CA LEU A 74 17.50 -2.05 13.21
C LEU A 74 17.71 -0.55 12.99
N LEU A 75 16.64 0.22 12.78
CA LEU A 75 16.72 1.61 12.35
C LEU A 75 16.02 2.58 13.30
N THR A 76 14.74 2.41 13.57
CA THR A 76 13.91 3.45 14.23
C THR A 76 14.46 3.88 15.58
N THR A 77 14.95 2.94 16.39
CA THR A 77 15.51 3.16 17.73
C THR A 77 17.04 3.13 17.77
N ASN A 78 17.67 2.89 16.63
CA ASN A 78 19.13 2.84 16.56
C ASN A 78 19.73 4.21 16.82
N HIS A 79 20.57 4.30 17.83
CA HIS A 79 21.17 5.54 18.28
C HIS A 79 21.95 6.28 17.18
N ILE A 80 22.68 5.56 16.32
CA ILE A 80 23.43 6.17 15.22
C ILE A 80 22.45 6.72 14.18
N PHE A 81 21.44 5.93 13.82
CA PHE A 81 20.40 6.36 12.87
C PHE A 81 19.66 7.58 13.37
N VAL A 82 19.21 7.57 14.63
CA VAL A 82 18.52 8.70 15.25
C VAL A 82 19.43 9.95 15.24
N LYS A 83 20.68 9.86 15.66
CA LYS A 83 21.62 10.99 15.64
C LYS A 83 21.88 11.58 14.26
N ARG A 84 21.73 10.78 13.21
CA ARG A 84 21.97 11.23 11.83
C ARG A 84 20.71 11.71 11.10
N THR A 85 19.54 11.48 11.67
CA THR A 85 18.24 11.83 11.04
C THR A 85 17.40 12.80 11.86
N ALA A 86 17.46 12.72 13.19
CA ALA A 86 16.73 13.62 14.07
C ALA A 86 17.26 15.05 13.96
N ASN A 87 16.37 15.99 13.76
CA ASN A 87 16.66 17.42 13.58
C ASN A 87 17.55 17.73 12.36
N VAL A 88 17.69 16.79 11.42
CA VAL A 88 18.46 16.98 10.19
C VAL A 88 17.51 17.20 9.01
N GLY A 89 17.80 18.20 8.19
CA GLY A 89 17.02 18.53 7.01
C GLY A 89 15.56 18.86 7.36
N VAL A 90 15.36 19.65 8.40
CA VAL A 90 14.02 20.08 8.85
C VAL A 90 13.37 20.90 7.74
N MET A 91 12.17 20.49 7.35
CA MET A 91 11.33 21.18 6.38
C MET A 91 10.01 21.54 7.07
N SER A 92 9.71 22.85 7.17
CA SER A 92 8.43 23.28 7.72
C SER A 92 7.28 22.95 6.76
N LYS A 93 6.05 22.94 7.28
CA LYS A 93 4.84 22.74 6.48
C LYS A 93 4.74 23.76 5.35
N GLU A 94 4.98 25.04 5.66
CA GLU A 94 4.91 26.14 4.70
C GLU A 94 5.94 25.96 3.59
N MET A 95 7.16 25.57 3.95
CA MET A 95 8.22 25.28 2.99
C MET A 95 7.84 24.07 2.11
N ALA A 96 7.34 22.98 2.70
CA ALA A 96 6.93 21.80 1.95
C ALA A 96 5.83 22.14 0.94
N ILE A 97 4.84 22.95 1.31
CA ILE A 97 3.77 23.40 0.42
C ILE A 97 4.32 24.33 -0.68
N ALA A 98 5.18 25.29 -0.33
CA ALA A 98 5.77 26.23 -1.29
C ALA A 98 6.62 25.53 -2.37
N TYR A 99 7.30 24.42 -2.00
CA TYR A 99 8.04 23.59 -2.95
C TYR A 99 7.19 22.53 -3.67
N GLY A 100 5.87 22.49 -3.46
CA GLY A 100 4.98 21.51 -4.07
C GLY A 100 5.23 20.08 -3.61
N CYS A 101 5.77 19.90 -2.41
CA CYS A 101 5.98 18.55 -1.85
C CYS A 101 4.66 17.85 -1.60
N THR A 102 4.60 16.56 -1.89
CA THR A 102 3.44 15.69 -1.69
C THR A 102 3.86 14.40 -0.98
N GLY A 103 2.89 13.55 -0.68
CA GLY A 103 3.14 12.21 -0.14
C GLY A 103 3.83 12.24 1.24
N PRO A 104 4.67 11.23 1.53
CA PRO A 104 5.34 11.11 2.82
C PRO A 104 6.22 12.30 3.20
N VAL A 105 6.76 13.02 2.23
CA VAL A 105 7.58 14.21 2.48
C VAL A 105 6.75 15.32 3.09
N LEU A 106 5.59 15.64 2.49
CA LEU A 106 4.65 16.63 3.05
C LEU A 106 4.08 16.13 4.37
N ARG A 107 3.60 14.89 4.43
CA ARG A 107 2.99 14.33 5.65
C ARG A 107 3.92 14.35 6.87
N ALA A 108 5.21 14.18 6.66
CA ALA A 108 6.20 14.29 7.73
C ALA A 108 6.35 15.70 8.31
N SER A 109 5.93 16.72 7.58
CA SER A 109 5.98 18.13 7.98
C SER A 109 4.65 18.65 8.57
N LEU A 110 3.61 17.80 8.59
CA LEU A 110 2.30 18.14 9.19
C LEU A 110 2.30 17.84 10.69
N ASP A 111 1.51 18.56 11.44
CA ASP A 111 1.34 18.33 12.89
C ASP A 111 -0.15 18.11 13.21
N ARG A 112 -0.49 16.86 13.57
CA ARG A 112 -1.85 16.49 13.97
C ARG A 112 -2.39 17.31 15.13
N ARG A 113 -1.54 17.76 16.04
CA ARG A 113 -1.95 18.60 17.19
C ARG A 113 -2.46 19.98 16.77
N ASN A 114 -1.98 20.46 15.62
CA ASN A 114 -2.41 21.75 15.05
C ASN A 114 -3.66 21.60 14.16
N GLY A 115 -4.23 20.40 14.07
CA GLY A 115 -5.37 20.12 13.19
C GLY A 115 -5.00 20.06 11.72
N ASP A 116 -3.73 19.82 11.39
CA ASP A 116 -3.32 19.68 10.00
C ASP A 116 -4.02 18.49 9.34
N PRO A 117 -4.59 18.67 8.13
CA PRO A 117 -5.23 17.59 7.42
C PRO A 117 -4.20 16.56 6.97
N ALA A 118 -4.53 15.30 7.11
CA ALA A 118 -3.73 14.21 6.56
C ALA A 118 -3.92 14.16 5.04
N TRP A 119 -3.20 14.99 4.30
CA TRP A 119 -3.31 15.08 2.84
C TRP A 119 -2.83 13.80 2.17
N ASP A 120 -3.81 13.09 1.61
CA ASP A 120 -3.59 11.90 0.83
C ASP A 120 -4.72 11.78 -0.22
N LEU A 121 -4.35 11.71 -1.50
CA LEU A 121 -5.31 11.64 -2.60
C LEU A 121 -6.25 10.44 -2.49
N ARG A 122 -5.80 9.34 -1.89
CA ARG A 122 -6.65 8.17 -1.63
C ARG A 122 -7.83 8.47 -0.72
N LYS A 123 -7.77 9.56 0.08
CA LYS A 123 -8.83 10.04 0.98
C LYS A 123 -9.55 11.27 0.44
N THR A 124 -8.83 12.20 -0.18
CA THR A 124 -9.40 13.48 -0.64
C THR A 124 -10.06 13.38 -2.01
N GLU A 125 -9.48 12.59 -2.91
CA GLU A 125 -9.98 12.33 -4.27
C GLU A 125 -9.85 10.83 -4.56
N PRO A 126 -10.66 9.97 -3.91
CA PRO A 126 -10.50 8.52 -3.98
C PRO A 126 -10.53 8.01 -5.42
N TYR A 127 -9.65 7.07 -5.71
CA TYR A 127 -9.53 6.38 -7.00
C TYR A 127 -9.35 4.88 -6.77
N SER A 128 -9.63 4.07 -7.78
CA SER A 128 -9.46 2.59 -7.75
C SER A 128 -10.08 1.90 -6.53
N GLY A 129 -11.22 2.41 -6.05
CA GLY A 129 -11.96 1.81 -4.94
C GLY A 129 -11.39 2.10 -3.54
N TYR A 130 -10.46 3.06 -3.40
CA TYR A 130 -9.87 3.40 -2.10
C TYR A 130 -10.90 3.91 -1.08
N GLU A 131 -12.03 4.46 -1.52
CA GLU A 131 -13.15 4.85 -0.66
C GLU A 131 -13.75 3.67 0.12
N GLY A 132 -13.60 2.47 -0.40
CA GLY A 132 -14.08 1.23 0.21
C GLY A 132 -13.12 0.58 1.21
N TYR A 133 -11.95 1.20 1.49
CA TYR A 133 -10.96 0.66 2.42
C TYR A 133 -10.80 1.51 3.66
N ASP A 134 -10.72 0.83 4.82
CA ASP A 134 -10.42 1.46 6.09
C ASP A 134 -8.90 1.46 6.33
N PHE A 135 -8.30 2.65 6.32
CA PHE A 135 -6.89 2.88 6.62
C PHE A 135 -6.67 4.28 7.17
N GLU A 136 -5.59 4.45 7.88
CA GLU A 136 -5.16 5.74 8.43
C GLU A 136 -4.05 6.35 7.58
N VAL A 137 -3.98 7.68 7.57
CA VAL A 137 -2.88 8.43 6.97
C VAL A 137 -1.97 8.91 8.09
N PRO A 138 -0.77 8.34 8.23
CA PRO A 138 0.12 8.69 9.34
C PRO A 138 0.74 10.06 9.16
N ILE A 139 0.55 10.92 10.18
CA ILE A 139 1.22 12.22 10.32
C ILE A 139 1.74 12.38 11.75
N PRO A 140 2.84 13.12 11.97
CA PRO A 140 3.37 13.42 13.32
C PRO A 140 2.34 14.12 14.23
N PRO A 141 2.57 14.14 15.56
CA PRO A 141 3.62 13.41 16.27
C PRO A 141 3.32 11.92 16.41
N PHE A 142 4.38 11.13 16.59
CA PHE A 142 4.28 9.71 16.87
C PHE A 142 4.78 9.40 18.29
N ASP A 143 4.18 8.43 18.95
CA ASP A 143 4.55 8.04 20.32
C ASP A 143 6.02 7.57 20.42
N ASN A 144 6.55 7.02 19.36
CA ASN A 144 7.93 6.54 19.26
C ASN A 144 8.93 7.61 18.76
N SER A 145 8.52 8.88 18.66
CA SER A 145 9.42 9.95 18.25
C SER A 145 10.56 10.12 19.27
N PRO A 146 11.82 10.24 18.83
CA PRO A 146 12.92 10.50 19.73
C PRO A 146 12.72 11.80 20.51
N PRO A 147 13.18 11.88 21.76
CA PRO A 147 13.05 13.10 22.56
C PRO A 147 13.70 14.31 21.88
N GLY A 148 13.01 15.45 21.86
CA GLY A 148 13.53 16.70 21.30
C GLY A 148 13.61 16.76 19.78
N VAL A 149 12.97 15.81 19.07
CA VAL A 149 12.92 15.82 17.62
C VAL A 149 11.91 16.85 17.11
N VAL A 150 12.27 17.55 16.04
CA VAL A 150 11.42 18.56 15.39
C VAL A 150 10.66 17.92 14.24
N ILE A 151 9.35 18.16 14.17
CA ILE A 151 8.51 17.70 13.05
C ILE A 151 9.05 18.25 11.72
N GLY A 152 9.04 17.40 10.68
CA GLY A 152 9.54 17.76 9.35
C GLY A 152 11.00 17.41 9.10
N ASP A 153 11.66 16.74 10.04
CA ASP A 153 13.04 16.25 9.85
C ASP A 153 13.13 14.95 9.06
N SER A 154 14.34 14.48 8.85
CA SER A 154 14.59 13.23 8.11
C SER A 154 14.09 12.00 8.85
N TRP A 155 14.08 12.01 10.20
CA TRP A 155 13.55 10.90 10.99
C TRP A 155 12.04 10.75 10.76
N HIS A 156 11.27 11.84 10.75
CA HIS A 156 9.84 11.81 10.52
C HIS A 156 9.51 11.34 9.09
N ARG A 157 10.29 11.76 8.08
CA ARG A 157 10.13 11.28 6.70
C ARG A 157 10.38 9.78 6.56
N PHE A 158 11.31 9.23 7.31
CA PHE A 158 11.51 7.78 7.40
C PHE A 158 10.34 7.12 8.13
N TYR A 159 9.95 7.63 9.30
CA TYR A 159 8.97 6.96 10.16
C TYR A 159 7.56 6.95 9.57
N VAL A 160 7.14 8.02 8.89
CA VAL A 160 5.88 8.05 8.12
C VAL A 160 5.80 6.87 7.16
N ARG A 161 6.88 6.58 6.42
CA ARG A 161 6.91 5.45 5.49
C ARG A 161 6.80 4.10 6.20
N MET A 162 7.40 3.95 7.37
CA MET A 162 7.26 2.74 8.18
C MET A 162 5.81 2.52 8.62
N MET A 163 5.13 3.59 9.04
CA MET A 163 3.71 3.52 9.41
C MET A 163 2.81 3.25 8.20
N GLU A 164 3.15 3.78 7.03
CA GLU A 164 2.42 3.51 5.79
C GLU A 164 2.53 2.04 5.33
N VAL A 165 3.62 1.35 5.64
CA VAL A 165 3.74 -0.09 5.39
C VAL A 165 2.66 -0.86 6.15
N VAL A 166 2.42 -0.51 7.41
CA VAL A 166 1.36 -1.13 8.22
C VAL A 166 -0.02 -0.90 7.61
N GLN A 167 -0.29 0.32 7.16
CA GLN A 167 -1.56 0.64 6.51
C GLN A 167 -1.70 -0.05 5.15
N SER A 168 -0.62 -0.21 4.41
CA SER A 168 -0.63 -0.95 3.14
C SER A 168 -0.97 -2.43 3.33
N ILE A 169 -0.46 -3.07 4.38
CA ILE A 169 -0.85 -4.44 4.74
C ILE A 169 -2.36 -4.50 5.03
N ARG A 170 -2.88 -3.57 5.83
CA ARG A 170 -4.30 -3.49 6.17
C ARG A 170 -5.18 -3.34 4.91
N ILE A 171 -4.77 -2.52 3.95
CA ILE A 171 -5.47 -2.37 2.66
C ILE A 171 -5.42 -3.69 1.87
N CYS A 172 -4.25 -4.33 1.76
CA CYS A 172 -4.11 -5.59 1.05
C CYS A 172 -5.01 -6.69 1.64
N GLU A 173 -5.11 -6.81 2.96
CA GLU A 173 -5.99 -7.78 3.62
C GLU A 173 -7.46 -7.53 3.30
N GLN A 174 -7.89 -6.27 3.33
CA GLN A 174 -9.26 -5.89 2.96
C GLN A 174 -9.53 -6.15 1.47
N ALA A 175 -8.58 -5.83 0.59
CA ALA A 175 -8.69 -6.08 -0.84
C ALA A 175 -8.83 -7.57 -1.16
N MET A 176 -8.02 -8.41 -0.51
CA MET A 176 -8.11 -9.87 -0.67
C MET A 176 -9.47 -10.41 -0.19
N ALA A 177 -9.96 -9.92 0.94
CA ALA A 177 -11.28 -10.33 1.47
C ALA A 177 -12.42 -9.89 0.53
N LYS A 178 -12.37 -8.65 0.01
CA LYS A 178 -13.33 -8.12 -0.98
C LYS A 178 -13.30 -8.94 -2.27
N TYR A 179 -12.11 -9.24 -2.77
CA TYR A 179 -11.94 -10.04 -4.00
C TYR A 179 -12.51 -11.45 -3.84
N ALA A 180 -12.17 -12.15 -2.75
CA ALA A 180 -12.67 -13.50 -2.50
C ALA A 180 -14.21 -13.55 -2.42
N LYS A 181 -14.84 -12.53 -1.82
CA LYS A 181 -16.28 -12.40 -1.75
C LYS A 181 -16.89 -12.21 -3.17
N LEU A 182 -16.33 -11.28 -3.93
CA LEU A 182 -16.80 -10.99 -5.30
C LEU A 182 -16.62 -12.21 -6.23
N GLN A 183 -15.54 -12.96 -6.07
CA GLN A 183 -15.33 -14.18 -6.82
C GLN A 183 -16.39 -15.25 -6.52
N THR A 184 -16.74 -15.44 -5.25
CA THR A 184 -17.81 -16.35 -4.85
C THR A 184 -19.18 -15.94 -5.42
N GLU A 185 -19.50 -14.65 -5.37
CA GLU A 185 -20.72 -14.10 -5.95
C GLU A 185 -20.74 -14.29 -7.48
N TRP A 186 -19.62 -14.07 -8.15
CA TRP A 186 -19.47 -14.27 -9.58
C TRP A 186 -19.66 -15.73 -9.99
N GLU A 187 -19.03 -16.66 -9.28
CA GLU A 187 -19.19 -18.10 -9.53
C GLU A 187 -20.65 -18.56 -9.34
N ALA A 188 -21.35 -18.03 -8.33
CA ALA A 188 -22.77 -18.31 -8.13
C ALA A 188 -23.62 -17.82 -9.32
N VAL A 189 -23.37 -16.60 -9.78
CA VAL A 189 -24.08 -16.02 -10.94
C VAL A 189 -23.75 -16.78 -12.22
N GLN A 190 -22.51 -17.20 -12.43
CA GLN A 190 -22.13 -18.01 -13.58
C GLN A 190 -22.84 -19.38 -13.57
N LYS A 191 -23.00 -19.97 -12.40
CA LYS A 191 -23.71 -21.24 -12.25
C LYS A 191 -25.22 -21.10 -12.57
N GLU A 192 -25.85 -20.03 -12.09
CA GLU A 192 -27.25 -19.74 -12.40
C GLU A 192 -27.46 -19.44 -13.90
N LEU A 193 -26.52 -18.72 -14.51
CA LEU A 193 -26.60 -18.33 -15.92
C LEU A 193 -26.11 -19.41 -16.87
N GLY A 194 -25.25 -20.33 -16.43
CA GLY A 194 -24.67 -21.39 -17.25
C GLY A 194 -25.73 -22.31 -17.90
N GLU A 195 -26.88 -22.47 -17.26
CA GLU A 195 -28.03 -23.20 -17.81
C GLU A 195 -28.89 -22.35 -18.78
N GLU A 196 -28.97 -21.04 -18.59
CA GLU A 196 -29.77 -20.12 -19.41
C GLU A 196 -29.00 -19.40 -20.52
N ALA A 197 -27.74 -19.04 -20.26
CA ALA A 197 -26.88 -18.35 -21.25
C ALA A 197 -26.55 -19.25 -22.47
N THR A 198 -26.60 -20.59 -22.29
CA THR A 198 -26.54 -21.56 -23.40
C THR A 198 -27.80 -21.48 -24.27
N LYS A 199 -28.93 -20.99 -23.74
CA LYS A 199 -30.21 -20.90 -24.45
C LYS A 199 -30.47 -19.52 -25.06
N ASN A 200 -29.95 -18.42 -24.51
CA ASN A 200 -30.19 -17.08 -25.04
C ASN A 200 -29.07 -16.05 -24.72
N PRO A 201 -27.97 -15.99 -25.52
CA PRO A 201 -26.80 -15.15 -25.23
C PRO A 201 -27.02 -13.63 -25.39
N LYS A 202 -28.21 -13.18 -25.73
CA LYS A 202 -28.51 -11.75 -26.01
C LYS A 202 -29.53 -11.11 -25.05
N GLY A 203 -29.93 -11.75 -23.97
CA GLY A 203 -30.94 -11.25 -23.05
C GLY A 203 -30.41 -10.30 -21.98
N ALA A 204 -31.33 -9.77 -21.13
CA ALA A 204 -31.05 -8.83 -20.04
C ALA A 204 -30.01 -9.31 -19.01
N GLU A 205 -29.69 -10.58 -18.98
CA GLU A 205 -28.73 -11.22 -18.11
C GLU A 205 -27.29 -11.00 -18.56
N ALA A 206 -27.04 -10.86 -19.87
CA ALA A 206 -25.71 -10.42 -20.36
C ALA A 206 -25.35 -9.01 -19.87
N ALA A 207 -26.33 -8.14 -19.66
CA ALA A 207 -26.14 -6.82 -19.06
C ALA A 207 -25.73 -6.93 -17.58
N LYS A 208 -26.35 -7.84 -16.82
CA LYS A 208 -26.06 -8.09 -15.41
C LYS A 208 -24.66 -8.73 -15.22
N LEU A 209 -24.26 -9.65 -16.11
CA LEU A 209 -22.91 -10.20 -16.18
C LEU A 209 -21.86 -9.13 -16.48
N ASN A 210 -22.14 -8.23 -17.43
CA ASN A 210 -21.25 -7.12 -17.75
C ASN A 210 -21.14 -6.10 -16.62
N GLU A 211 -22.21 -5.87 -15.88
CA GLU A 211 -22.22 -4.97 -14.71
C GLU A 211 -21.41 -5.57 -13.55
N LEU A 212 -21.58 -6.86 -13.27
CA LEU A 212 -20.78 -7.60 -12.28
C LEU A 212 -19.31 -7.71 -12.67
N ALA A 213 -19.01 -7.95 -13.95
CA ALA A 213 -17.65 -7.93 -14.47
C ALA A 213 -16.98 -6.56 -14.28
N ARG A 214 -17.70 -5.47 -14.55
CA ARG A 214 -17.20 -4.11 -14.32
C ARG A 214 -16.94 -3.85 -12.84
N THR A 215 -17.80 -4.33 -11.94
CA THR A 215 -17.63 -4.18 -10.49
C THR A 215 -16.46 -5.01 -9.95
N LYS A 216 -16.16 -6.15 -10.60
CA LYS A 216 -15.04 -7.03 -10.23
C LYS A 216 -13.69 -6.39 -10.59
N TYR A 217 -13.64 -5.62 -11.69
CA TYR A 217 -12.40 -5.05 -12.22
C TYR A 217 -12.24 -3.52 -11.99
N SER A 218 -13.21 -2.86 -11.39
CA SER A 218 -13.13 -1.47 -10.92
C SER A 218 -12.72 -1.43 -9.44
#